data_aef77a903ab02a759301faae06829a05
#
_entry.id   aef77a903ab02a759301faae06829a05
#
_cell.length_a   1.000
_cell.length_b   1.000
_cell.length_c   1.000
_cell.angle_alpha   90.00
_cell.angle_beta   90.00
_cell.angle_gamma   90.00
#
_symmetry.space_group_name_H-M   'P 1'
#
loop_
_entity.id
_entity.type
_entity.pdbx_description
1 polymer ?
#
loop_
_entity_poly.entity_id
_entity_poly.type
_entity_poly.pdbx_seq_one_letter_code
_entity_poly.pdbx_strand_id
1 'polypeptide(L)'
;FSSKRACEVCKYLLEELPGMEVGIVMDDVRYTNFDVTKYWKTQTWRYTDFDDVPDGTADKLILFPNEEQWQRVGRLIPDDFDVHISEGSLWMLMNPQANKEHALSILADRMATPLSRTVSFGDDLVDIAMLRESGRGVAVANANPDVLKIADEICPSNNDDGVAQWVENNLL
;
A
#
# COMPACT_ATOMS: atom_id res chain seq x y z
N PHE A 1 -2.28 -2.36 -12.73
CA PHE A 1 -3.43 -2.64 -13.63
C PHE A 1 -3.68 -1.43 -14.54
N SER A 2 -4.46 -1.63 -15.64
CA SER A 2 -4.70 -0.52 -16.57
C SER A 2 -5.63 0.55 -15.98
N SER A 3 -5.44 1.82 -16.38
CA SER A 3 -6.35 2.91 -16.04
C SER A 3 -7.79 2.64 -16.49
N LYS A 4 -7.97 1.96 -17.62
CA LYS A 4 -9.29 1.53 -18.10
C LYS A 4 -9.99 0.61 -17.09
N ARG A 5 -9.28 -0.42 -16.59
CA ARG A 5 -9.81 -1.31 -15.54
C ARG A 5 -10.15 -0.55 -14.27
N ALA A 6 -9.28 0.39 -13.88
CA ALA A 6 -9.52 1.27 -12.74
C ALA A 6 -10.81 2.09 -12.89
N CYS A 7 -11.03 2.71 -14.05
CA CYS A 7 -12.25 3.47 -14.35
C CYS A 7 -13.51 2.59 -14.32
N GLU A 8 -13.44 1.38 -14.88
CA GLU A 8 -14.56 0.42 -14.85
C GLU A 8 -14.95 0.09 -13.40
N VAL A 9 -13.97 -0.16 -12.53
CA VAL A 9 -14.23 -0.46 -11.12
C VAL A 9 -14.78 0.75 -10.38
N CYS A 10 -14.22 1.96 -10.59
CA CYS A 10 -14.73 3.18 -9.97
C CYS A 10 -16.19 3.44 -10.36
N LYS A 11 -16.52 3.35 -11.65
CA LYS A 11 -17.90 3.54 -12.13
C LYS A 11 -18.86 2.52 -11.56
N TYR A 12 -18.49 1.24 -11.58
CA TYR A 12 -19.28 0.17 -10.99
C TYR A 12 -19.55 0.42 -9.49
N LEU A 13 -18.51 0.79 -8.72
CA LEU A 13 -18.69 1.10 -7.31
C LEU A 13 -19.59 2.31 -7.07
N LEU A 14 -19.56 3.32 -7.92
CA LEU A 14 -20.44 4.50 -7.82
C LEU A 14 -21.89 4.19 -8.21
N GLU A 15 -22.13 3.25 -9.12
CA GLU A 15 -23.47 2.74 -9.44
C GLU A 15 -24.09 2.01 -8.24
N GLU A 16 -23.31 1.14 -7.59
CA GLU A 16 -23.77 0.33 -6.44
C GLU A 16 -23.82 1.11 -5.11
N LEU A 17 -22.93 2.11 -4.95
CA LEU A 17 -22.76 2.92 -3.76
C LEU A 17 -22.74 4.41 -4.13
N PRO A 18 -23.89 5.01 -4.52
CA PRO A 18 -23.95 6.41 -4.89
C PRO A 18 -23.40 7.33 -3.79
N GLY A 19 -22.63 8.34 -4.20
CA GLY A 19 -22.02 9.32 -3.30
C GLY A 19 -20.76 8.84 -2.58
N MET A 20 -20.25 7.64 -2.89
CA MET A 20 -18.96 7.20 -2.37
C MET A 20 -17.83 8.06 -2.96
N GLU A 21 -16.85 8.39 -2.16
CA GLU A 21 -15.64 9.07 -2.61
C GLU A 21 -14.63 8.03 -3.10
N VAL A 22 -14.27 8.10 -4.38
CA VAL A 22 -13.36 7.15 -5.02
C VAL A 22 -12.33 7.89 -5.87
N GLY A 23 -11.17 7.27 -6.07
CA GLY A 23 -10.13 7.81 -6.94
C GLY A 23 -9.16 6.77 -7.45
N ILE A 24 -8.46 7.14 -8.49
CA ILE A 24 -7.38 6.38 -9.12
C ILE A 24 -6.08 7.13 -8.88
N VAL A 25 -5.04 6.44 -8.43
CA VAL A 25 -3.68 6.98 -8.31
C VAL A 25 -2.85 6.47 -9.48
N MET A 26 -2.24 7.40 -10.23
CA MET A 26 -1.35 7.14 -11.34
C MET A 26 -0.20 8.15 -11.32
N ASP A 27 1.04 7.71 -11.33
CA ASP A 27 2.23 8.59 -11.36
C ASP A 27 2.15 9.73 -10.32
N ASP A 28 1.78 9.40 -9.07
CA ASP A 28 1.53 10.36 -7.97
C ASP A 28 0.42 11.39 -8.20
N VAL A 29 -0.35 11.31 -9.27
CA VAL A 29 -1.57 12.10 -9.51
C VAL A 29 -2.79 11.31 -9.08
N ARG A 30 -3.69 11.96 -8.35
CA ARG A 30 -4.98 11.39 -7.92
C ARG A 30 -6.10 11.90 -8.81
N TYR A 31 -6.75 11.01 -9.53
CA TYR A 31 -7.94 11.27 -10.33
C TYR A 31 -9.16 10.87 -9.49
N THR A 32 -9.94 11.85 -9.00
CA THR A 32 -10.95 11.61 -7.96
C THR A 32 -12.27 12.30 -8.28
N ASN A 33 -13.39 11.76 -7.77
CA ASN A 33 -14.69 12.40 -7.81
C ASN A 33 -14.96 13.34 -6.60
N PHE A 34 -13.93 13.64 -5.83
CA PHE A 34 -14.00 14.48 -4.63
C PHE A 34 -12.77 15.39 -4.51
N ASP A 35 -12.85 16.41 -3.65
CA ASP A 35 -11.73 17.29 -3.32
C ASP A 35 -10.76 16.58 -2.37
N VAL A 36 -9.57 16.25 -2.88
CA VAL A 36 -8.51 15.54 -2.16
C VAL A 36 -7.97 16.33 -0.98
N THR A 37 -8.07 17.67 -0.98
CA THR A 37 -7.58 18.53 0.11
C THR A 37 -8.33 18.30 1.42
N LYS A 38 -9.50 17.66 1.37
CA LYS A 38 -10.26 17.17 2.53
C LYS A 38 -9.43 16.19 3.37
N TYR A 39 -8.57 15.40 2.74
CA TYR A 39 -7.75 14.38 3.38
C TYR A 39 -6.27 14.74 3.39
N TRP A 40 -5.75 15.30 2.30
CA TRP A 40 -4.31 15.56 2.13
C TRP A 40 -4.07 16.93 1.50
N LYS A 41 -3.33 17.80 2.19
CA LYS A 41 -3.14 19.21 1.79
C LYS A 41 -2.18 19.43 0.62
N THR A 42 -1.29 18.49 0.35
CA THR A 42 -0.14 18.70 -0.57
C THR A 42 -0.11 17.75 -1.77
N GLN A 43 -1.21 17.06 -2.05
CA GLN A 43 -1.27 16.06 -3.12
C GLN A 43 -1.66 16.69 -4.46
N THR A 44 -1.04 16.22 -5.55
CA THR A 44 -1.47 16.55 -6.91
C THR A 44 -2.73 15.75 -7.25
N TRP A 45 -3.78 16.44 -7.68
CA TRP A 45 -5.03 15.77 -8.02
C TRP A 45 -5.80 16.47 -9.14
N ARG A 46 -6.74 15.76 -9.75
CA ARG A 46 -7.69 16.23 -10.75
C ARG A 46 -9.06 15.63 -10.46
N TYR A 47 -10.08 16.48 -10.56
CA TYR A 47 -11.46 16.01 -10.52
C TYR A 47 -11.77 15.23 -11.79
N THR A 48 -12.51 14.11 -11.68
CA THR A 48 -12.96 13.29 -12.81
C THR A 48 -14.27 12.59 -12.49
N ASP A 49 -15.03 12.29 -13.53
CA ASP A 49 -16.14 11.33 -13.53
C ASP A 49 -15.72 9.95 -14.09
N PHE A 50 -14.40 9.78 -14.28
CA PHE A 50 -13.76 8.57 -14.83
C PHE A 50 -14.00 8.33 -16.33
N ASP A 51 -14.43 9.34 -17.07
CA ASP A 51 -14.50 9.30 -18.55
C ASP A 51 -13.23 9.88 -19.21
N ASP A 52 -12.51 10.74 -18.51
CA ASP A 52 -11.37 11.51 -19.03
C ASP A 52 -10.02 11.17 -18.37
N VAL A 53 -9.93 10.05 -17.63
CA VAL A 53 -8.66 9.58 -17.05
C VAL A 53 -7.73 9.12 -18.17
N PRO A 54 -6.47 9.60 -18.21
CA PRO A 54 -5.51 9.22 -19.25
C PRO A 54 -5.25 7.71 -19.32
N ASP A 55 -4.97 7.22 -20.52
CA ASP A 55 -4.48 5.83 -20.68
C ASP A 55 -3.14 5.65 -19.99
N GLY A 56 -2.99 4.54 -19.24
CA GLY A 56 -1.77 4.25 -18.51
C GLY A 56 -1.92 3.12 -17.50
N THR A 57 -0.95 3.07 -16.59
CA THR A 57 -0.97 2.13 -15.47
C THR A 57 -1.44 2.84 -14.21
N ALA A 58 -2.48 2.30 -13.59
CA ALA A 58 -2.93 2.73 -12.27
C ALA A 58 -2.16 1.95 -11.18
N ASP A 59 -1.67 2.69 -10.20
CA ASP A 59 -0.94 2.13 -9.06
C ASP A 59 -1.92 1.51 -8.05
N LYS A 60 -2.98 2.24 -7.74
CA LYS A 60 -4.03 1.81 -6.80
C LYS A 60 -5.33 2.60 -7.00
N LEU A 61 -6.42 2.03 -6.51
CA LEU A 61 -7.65 2.77 -6.24
C LEU A 61 -7.67 3.19 -4.76
N ILE A 62 -8.27 4.33 -4.49
CA ILE A 62 -8.52 4.85 -3.15
C ILE A 62 -10.02 5.05 -2.97
N LEU A 63 -10.56 4.52 -1.88
CA LEU A 63 -11.98 4.58 -1.57
C LEU A 63 -12.16 5.10 -0.15
N PHE A 64 -13.16 5.96 0.04
CA PHE A 64 -13.58 6.46 1.34
C PHE A 64 -15.07 6.15 1.56
N PRO A 65 -15.41 4.88 1.89
CA PRO A 65 -16.79 4.53 2.19
C PRO A 65 -17.23 5.18 3.50
N ASN A 66 -18.46 5.70 3.54
CA ASN A 66 -19.10 6.12 4.78
C ASN A 66 -19.56 4.90 5.60
N GLU A 67 -20.11 5.13 6.81
CA GLU A 67 -20.52 4.06 7.73
C GLU A 67 -21.54 3.08 7.11
N GLU A 68 -22.50 3.59 6.32
CA GLU A 68 -23.53 2.76 5.66
C GLU A 68 -22.92 1.92 4.51
N GLN A 69 -21.94 2.47 3.81
CA GLN A 69 -21.27 1.84 2.67
C GLN A 69 -20.24 0.79 3.12
N TRP A 70 -19.66 0.96 4.33
CA TRP A 70 -18.57 0.14 4.86
C TRP A 70 -18.83 -1.37 4.78
N GLN A 71 -20.02 -1.81 5.21
CA GLN A 71 -20.36 -3.24 5.19
C GLN A 71 -20.63 -3.80 3.80
N ARG A 72 -20.96 -2.93 2.85
CA ARG A 72 -21.31 -3.31 1.48
C ARG A 72 -20.10 -3.31 0.54
N VAL A 73 -19.21 -2.33 0.69
CA VAL A 73 -18.08 -2.11 -0.22
C VAL A 73 -17.21 -3.35 -0.38
N GLY A 74 -16.89 -4.05 0.71
CA GLY A 74 -16.03 -5.25 0.67
C GLY A 74 -16.59 -6.42 -0.16
N ARG A 75 -17.93 -6.46 -0.38
CA ARG A 75 -18.58 -7.49 -1.22
C ARG A 75 -18.65 -7.10 -2.71
N LEU A 76 -18.35 -5.86 -3.00
CA LEU A 76 -18.41 -5.29 -4.35
C LEU A 76 -17.02 -5.18 -4.98
N ILE A 77 -15.96 -5.35 -4.19
CA ILE A 77 -14.59 -5.33 -4.72
C ILE A 77 -14.35 -6.57 -5.54
N PRO A 78 -13.90 -6.43 -6.81
CA PRO A 78 -13.54 -7.58 -7.63
C PRO A 78 -12.37 -8.38 -7.06
N ASP A 79 -12.39 -9.71 -7.26
CA ASP A 79 -11.38 -10.64 -6.72
C ASP A 79 -9.96 -10.45 -7.30
N ASP A 80 -9.82 -9.63 -8.34
CA ASP A 80 -8.53 -9.29 -8.94
C ASP A 80 -7.78 -8.16 -8.20
N PHE A 81 -8.29 -7.73 -7.03
CA PHE A 81 -7.66 -6.73 -6.17
C PHE A 81 -7.43 -7.23 -4.75
N ASP A 82 -6.28 -6.87 -4.18
CA ASP A 82 -6.06 -6.91 -2.74
C ASP A 82 -6.53 -5.62 -2.09
N VAL A 83 -7.07 -5.74 -0.88
CA VAL A 83 -7.62 -4.63 -0.11
C VAL A 83 -6.73 -4.35 1.10
N HIS A 84 -6.23 -3.13 1.17
CA HIS A 84 -5.52 -2.62 2.33
C HIS A 84 -6.31 -1.47 2.95
N ILE A 85 -6.59 -1.53 4.26
CA ILE A 85 -7.32 -0.48 4.98
C ILE A 85 -6.32 0.25 5.88
N SER A 86 -6.21 1.56 5.67
CA SER A 86 -5.35 2.44 6.45
C SER A 86 -6.18 3.42 7.27
N GLU A 87 -5.73 3.72 8.49
CA GLU A 87 -6.34 4.69 9.41
C GLU A 87 -7.85 4.48 9.64
N GLY A 88 -8.33 3.26 9.44
CA GLY A 88 -9.73 2.88 9.66
C GLY A 88 -10.73 3.50 8.68
N SER A 89 -10.31 4.24 7.65
CA SER A 89 -11.22 4.92 6.72
C SER A 89 -10.83 4.85 5.25
N LEU A 90 -9.55 4.79 4.96
CA LEU A 90 -9.02 4.71 3.60
C LEU A 90 -8.87 3.25 3.17
N TRP A 91 -9.63 2.86 2.17
CA TRP A 91 -9.47 1.57 1.49
C TRP A 91 -8.62 1.76 0.24
N MET A 92 -7.58 0.96 0.11
CA MET A 92 -6.71 0.93 -1.07
C MET A 92 -6.90 -0.41 -1.78
N LEU A 93 -7.29 -0.38 -3.04
CA LEU A 93 -7.35 -1.57 -3.89
C LEU A 93 -6.09 -1.62 -4.72
N MET A 94 -5.32 -2.67 -4.57
CA MET A 94 -4.01 -2.83 -5.19
C MET A 94 -3.93 -4.12 -6.00
N ASN A 95 -2.96 -4.19 -6.91
CA ASN A 95 -2.63 -5.45 -7.54
C ASN A 95 -2.13 -6.44 -6.46
N PRO A 96 -2.61 -7.68 -6.40
CA PRO A 96 -2.15 -8.67 -5.42
C PRO A 96 -0.64 -8.90 -5.40
N GLN A 97 0.05 -8.60 -6.51
CA GLN A 97 1.51 -8.68 -6.58
C GLN A 97 2.22 -7.38 -6.15
N ALA A 98 1.49 -6.29 -5.87
CA ALA A 98 2.06 -5.03 -5.43
C ALA A 98 2.26 -5.01 -3.90
N ASN A 99 3.06 -5.93 -3.41
CA ASN A 99 3.43 -6.08 -2.01
C ASN A 99 4.96 -6.08 -1.83
N LYS A 100 5.42 -5.89 -0.60
CA LYS A 100 6.86 -5.71 -0.30
C LYS A 100 7.66 -6.99 -0.48
N GLU A 101 7.11 -8.13 -0.12
CA GLU A 101 7.75 -9.45 -0.28
C GLU A 101 7.96 -9.80 -1.74
N HIS A 102 6.97 -9.55 -2.60
CA HIS A 102 7.13 -9.77 -4.04
C HIS A 102 8.17 -8.81 -4.64
N ALA A 103 8.16 -7.54 -4.23
CA ALA A 103 9.15 -6.56 -4.65
C ALA A 103 10.57 -6.96 -4.21
N LEU A 104 10.72 -7.44 -2.97
CA LEU A 104 11.99 -7.97 -2.45
C LEU A 104 12.49 -9.16 -3.30
N SER A 105 11.61 -10.11 -3.62
CA SER A 105 11.95 -11.27 -4.47
C SER A 105 12.45 -10.83 -5.85
N ILE A 106 11.72 -9.93 -6.52
CA ILE A 106 12.13 -9.39 -7.83
C ILE A 106 13.49 -8.68 -7.75
N LEU A 107 13.70 -7.89 -6.70
CA LEU A 107 14.96 -7.16 -6.51
C LEU A 107 16.12 -8.13 -6.27
N ALA A 108 15.93 -9.14 -5.42
CA ALA A 108 16.90 -10.17 -5.13
C ALA A 108 17.33 -10.94 -6.40
N ASP A 109 16.34 -11.33 -7.20
CA ASP A 109 16.58 -12.00 -8.50
C ASP A 109 17.38 -11.11 -9.47
N ARG A 110 16.99 -9.85 -9.61
CA ARG A 110 17.71 -8.88 -10.48
C ARG A 110 19.15 -8.64 -10.05
N MET A 111 19.40 -8.68 -8.74
CA MET A 111 20.73 -8.53 -8.16
C MET A 111 21.52 -9.84 -8.09
N ALA A 112 20.96 -10.95 -8.54
CA ALA A 112 21.50 -12.29 -8.38
C ALA A 112 21.93 -12.60 -6.93
N THR A 113 21.13 -12.11 -5.97
CA THR A 113 21.34 -12.24 -4.53
C THR A 113 20.24 -13.13 -3.95
N PRO A 114 20.55 -14.26 -3.29
CA PRO A 114 19.50 -15.06 -2.67
C PRO A 114 18.86 -14.32 -1.49
N LEU A 115 17.57 -14.52 -1.27
CA LEU A 115 16.82 -13.91 -0.15
C LEU A 115 17.48 -14.16 1.21
N SER A 116 18.13 -15.31 1.40
CA SER A 116 18.90 -15.62 2.63
C SER A 116 20.08 -14.67 2.90
N ARG A 117 20.46 -13.83 1.96
CA ARG A 117 21.50 -12.80 2.07
C ARG A 117 20.95 -11.37 2.10
N THR A 118 19.64 -11.22 2.24
CA THR A 118 19.00 -9.90 2.37
C THR A 118 18.70 -9.58 3.82
N VAL A 119 18.66 -8.31 4.12
CA VAL A 119 18.16 -7.77 5.39
C VAL A 119 16.99 -6.86 5.05
N SER A 120 15.87 -7.02 5.74
CA SER A 120 14.73 -6.11 5.63
C SER A 120 14.39 -5.48 6.97
N PHE A 121 13.86 -4.27 6.92
CA PHE A 121 13.41 -3.52 8.09
C PHE A 121 11.93 -3.23 7.95
N GLY A 122 11.19 -3.28 9.07
CA GLY A 122 9.74 -3.04 9.04
C GLY A 122 9.19 -2.61 10.40
N ASP A 123 8.00 -2.02 10.37
CA ASP A 123 7.30 -1.50 11.54
C ASP A 123 5.80 -1.83 11.56
N ASP A 124 5.18 -2.15 10.42
CA ASP A 124 3.74 -2.37 10.33
C ASP A 124 3.40 -3.78 9.83
N LEU A 125 2.14 -4.17 10.00
CA LEU A 125 1.61 -5.50 9.65
C LEU A 125 1.88 -5.89 8.19
N VAL A 126 1.89 -4.92 7.29
CA VAL A 126 2.20 -5.11 5.87
C VAL A 126 3.66 -5.52 5.61
N ASP A 127 4.54 -5.41 6.60
CA ASP A 127 5.95 -5.78 6.51
C ASP A 127 6.22 -7.23 6.91
N ILE A 128 5.26 -7.89 7.56
CA ILE A 128 5.46 -9.22 8.16
C ILE A 128 5.94 -10.23 7.13
N ALA A 129 5.33 -10.28 5.95
CA ALA A 129 5.71 -11.24 4.91
C ALA A 129 7.14 -10.96 4.41
N MET A 130 7.48 -9.71 4.11
CA MET A 130 8.82 -9.31 3.69
C MET A 130 9.88 -9.64 4.76
N LEU A 131 9.60 -9.37 6.05
CA LEU A 131 10.52 -9.70 7.15
C LEU A 131 10.78 -11.20 7.25
N ARG A 132 9.76 -12.03 7.08
CA ARG A 132 9.88 -13.50 7.14
C ARG A 132 10.62 -14.11 5.95
N GLU A 133 10.51 -13.51 4.76
CA GLU A 133 11.12 -14.02 3.53
C GLU A 133 12.57 -13.59 3.38
N SER A 134 12.99 -12.52 4.03
CA SER A 134 14.38 -12.06 4.02
C SER A 134 15.28 -12.98 4.85
N GLY A 135 16.59 -12.92 4.57
CA GLY A 135 17.59 -13.67 5.34
C GLY A 135 17.71 -13.18 6.78
N ARG A 136 17.31 -11.94 7.05
CA ARG A 136 17.24 -11.34 8.38
C ARG A 136 16.18 -10.25 8.39
N GLY A 137 15.08 -10.47 9.13
CA GLY A 137 14.01 -9.50 9.34
C GLY A 137 14.23 -8.72 10.63
N VAL A 138 14.37 -7.40 10.53
CA VAL A 138 14.66 -6.49 11.64
C VAL A 138 13.48 -5.57 11.88
N ALA A 139 12.89 -5.57 13.08
CA ALA A 139 11.86 -4.62 13.46
C ALA A 139 12.48 -3.40 14.16
N VAL A 140 11.91 -2.21 13.93
CA VAL A 140 12.24 -1.04 14.76
C VAL A 140 11.53 -1.14 16.11
N ALA A 141 12.11 -0.60 17.17
CA ALA A 141 11.61 -0.77 18.55
C ALA A 141 10.18 -0.22 18.77
N ASN A 142 9.75 0.75 17.97
CA ASN A 142 8.39 1.30 17.98
C ASN A 142 7.44 0.63 16.96
N ALA A 143 7.81 -0.54 16.41
CA ALA A 143 6.96 -1.31 15.51
C ALA A 143 5.69 -1.85 16.19
N ASN A 144 4.72 -2.25 15.36
CA ASN A 144 3.52 -2.94 15.81
C ASN A 144 3.91 -4.19 16.64
N PRO A 145 3.24 -4.49 17.77
CA PRO A 145 3.54 -5.65 18.61
C PRO A 145 3.58 -6.99 17.88
N ASP A 146 2.81 -7.17 16.82
CA ASP A 146 2.82 -8.41 16.05
C ASP A 146 4.03 -8.50 15.12
N VAL A 147 4.57 -7.37 14.67
CA VAL A 147 5.84 -7.29 13.93
C VAL A 147 7.02 -7.60 14.85
N LEU A 148 7.04 -7.03 16.07
CA LEU A 148 8.06 -7.30 17.07
C LEU A 148 8.16 -8.78 17.45
N LYS A 149 7.04 -9.51 17.43
CA LYS A 149 7.00 -10.95 17.77
C LYS A 149 7.63 -11.85 16.71
N ILE A 150 7.64 -11.41 15.45
CA ILE A 150 8.06 -12.25 14.31
C ILE A 150 9.43 -11.88 13.76
N ALA A 151 9.95 -10.72 14.13
CA ALA A 151 11.26 -10.26 13.68
C ALA A 151 12.38 -11.11 14.30
N ASP A 152 13.45 -11.34 13.53
CA ASP A 152 14.65 -12.01 14.01
C ASP A 152 15.41 -11.12 15.00
N GLU A 153 15.39 -9.80 14.78
CA GLU A 153 16.09 -8.81 15.60
C GLU A 153 15.25 -7.54 15.77
N ILE A 154 15.56 -6.77 16.79
CA ILE A 154 14.96 -5.47 17.04
C ILE A 154 16.07 -4.43 17.10
N CYS A 155 15.97 -3.39 16.25
CA CYS A 155 16.86 -2.22 16.31
C CYS A 155 16.20 -1.07 17.09
N PRO A 156 16.94 -0.01 17.44
CA PRO A 156 16.34 1.17 18.06
C PRO A 156 15.18 1.75 17.24
N SER A 157 14.39 2.64 17.85
CA SER A 157 13.26 3.29 17.19
C SER A 157 13.68 4.02 15.90
N ASN A 158 12.77 4.10 14.92
CA ASN A 158 12.98 4.94 13.73
C ASN A 158 13.15 6.43 14.09
N ASN A 159 12.63 6.88 15.25
CA ASN A 159 12.83 8.23 15.76
C ASN A 159 14.25 8.46 16.30
N ASP A 160 15.01 7.41 16.51
CA ASP A 160 16.39 7.41 17.05
C ASP A 160 17.40 6.90 16.02
N ASP A 161 17.11 7.04 14.73
CA ASP A 161 17.93 6.56 13.62
C ASP A 161 18.26 5.05 13.69
N GLY A 162 17.33 4.26 14.22
CA GLY A 162 17.55 2.86 14.55
C GLY A 162 18.04 1.98 13.40
N VAL A 163 17.51 2.17 12.19
CA VAL A 163 17.95 1.44 11.00
C VAL A 163 19.42 1.76 10.68
N ALA A 164 19.80 3.05 10.70
CA ALA A 164 21.16 3.47 10.44
C ALA A 164 22.14 2.89 11.48
N GLN A 165 21.81 2.98 12.75
CA GLN A 165 22.61 2.40 13.85
C GLN A 165 22.79 0.90 13.68
N TRP A 166 21.72 0.18 13.29
CA TRP A 166 21.81 -1.26 13.07
C TRP A 166 22.75 -1.59 11.91
N VAL A 167 22.64 -0.86 10.79
CA VAL A 167 23.51 -1.04 9.60
C VAL A 167 24.96 -0.77 9.94
N GLU A 168 25.26 0.33 10.66
CA GLU A 168 26.62 0.65 11.09
C GLU A 168 27.24 -0.42 11.98
N ASN A 169 26.45 -1.00 12.88
CA ASN A 169 26.94 -1.99 13.85
C ASN A 169 27.07 -3.41 13.27
N ASN A 170 26.39 -3.73 12.17
CA ASN A 170 26.26 -5.12 11.69
C ASN A 170 26.80 -5.32 10.26
N LEU A 171 26.92 -4.26 9.45
CA LEU A 171 27.27 -4.38 8.04
C LEU A 171 28.50 -3.54 7.64
N LEU A 172 28.91 -2.55 8.41
CA LEU A 172 30.07 -1.69 8.18
C LEU A 172 31.18 -1.94 9.18
#